data_e7f8620be19fdcaa91d1981f1060192c
#
_entry.id   e7f8620be19fdcaa91d1981f1060192c
#
_cell.length_a   1.000
_cell.length_b   1.000
_cell.length_c   1.000
_cell.angle_alpha   90.00
_cell.angle_beta   90.00
_cell.angle_gamma   90.00
#
_symmetry.space_group_name_H-M   'P 1'
#
loop_
_entity.id
_entity.type
_entity.pdbx_description
1 polymer ?
#
loop_
_entity_poly.entity_id
_entity_poly.type
_entity_poly.pdbx_seq_one_letter_code
_entity_poly.pdbx_strand_id
1 'polypeptide(L)'
;MAISKENKDFIDSLIDYYISESESYKQIAENFTLEVESVPDTAFGIITGCVYSGFLQAYQNQQQTPSLEDMREFNQIIKRRAPLIKKSILDPHRLEISKKESENKSERTSLKNNG
;
A
#
# COMPACT_ATOMS: atom_id res chain seq x y z
N MET A 1 9.13 13.25 17.37
CA MET A 1 8.60 12.77 16.09
C MET A 1 8.62 13.92 15.10
N ALA A 2 9.23 13.64 13.95
CA ALA A 2 9.39 14.68 12.93
C ALA A 2 8.14 14.84 12.08
N ILE A 3 7.49 13.74 11.72
CA ILE A 3 6.28 13.78 10.91
C ILE A 3 5.07 14.05 11.80
N SER A 4 4.23 15.00 11.41
CA SER A 4 3.04 15.33 12.18
C SER A 4 2.08 14.13 12.24
N LYS A 5 1.21 14.11 13.26
CA LYS A 5 0.21 13.06 13.38
C LYS A 5 -0.70 13.03 12.16
N GLU A 6 -1.09 14.19 11.66
CA GLU A 6 -1.93 14.28 10.47
C GLU A 6 -1.27 13.62 9.27
N ASN A 7 0.00 13.90 9.04
CA ASN A 7 0.71 13.31 7.92
C ASN A 7 0.96 11.82 8.13
N LYS A 8 1.18 11.39 9.37
CA LYS A 8 1.31 9.96 9.66
C LYS A 8 0.03 9.21 9.37
N ASP A 9 -1.10 9.77 9.79
CA ASP A 9 -2.41 9.16 9.55
C ASP A 9 -2.66 9.06 8.05
N PHE A 10 -2.26 10.08 7.30
CA PHE A 10 -2.38 10.07 5.85
C PHE A 10 -1.53 8.96 5.23
N ILE A 11 -0.27 8.82 5.68
CA ILE A 11 0.61 7.77 5.18
C ILE A 11 0.02 6.40 5.47
N ASP A 12 -0.48 6.18 6.69
CA ASP A 12 -1.09 4.90 7.04
C ASP A 12 -2.31 4.61 6.16
N SER A 13 -3.12 5.61 5.86
CA SER A 13 -4.26 5.45 4.96
C SER A 13 -3.83 5.09 3.56
N LEU A 14 -2.75 5.70 3.07
CA LEU A 14 -2.21 5.37 1.75
C LEU A 14 -1.73 3.93 1.71
N ILE A 15 -1.01 3.51 2.74
CA ILE A 15 -0.51 2.13 2.78
C ILE A 15 -1.68 1.15 2.78
N ASP A 16 -2.70 1.40 3.59
CA ASP A 16 -3.88 0.55 3.63
C ASP A 16 -4.56 0.49 2.27
N TYR A 17 -4.66 1.63 1.59
CA TYR A 17 -5.25 1.67 0.26
C TYR A 17 -4.47 0.80 -0.72
N TYR A 18 -3.14 0.96 -0.77
CA TYR A 18 -2.33 0.20 -1.72
C TYR A 18 -2.27 -1.28 -1.38
N ILE A 19 -2.36 -1.63 -0.10
CA ILE A 19 -2.48 -3.02 0.29
C ILE A 19 -3.79 -3.62 -0.26
N SER A 20 -4.88 -2.87 -0.17
CA SER A 20 -6.16 -3.35 -0.69
C SER A 20 -6.17 -3.48 -2.21
N GLU A 21 -5.26 -2.77 -2.91
CA GLU A 21 -5.15 -2.78 -4.36
C GLU A 21 -3.91 -3.54 -4.84
N SER A 22 -3.32 -4.35 -3.99
CA SER A 22 -2.05 -5.02 -4.29
C SER A 22 -2.11 -5.90 -5.53
N GLU A 23 -3.26 -6.50 -5.81
CA GLU A 23 -3.45 -7.32 -7.00
C GLU A 23 -3.14 -6.54 -8.28
N SER A 24 -3.63 -5.29 -8.35
CA SER A 24 -3.40 -4.44 -9.52
C SER A 24 -1.92 -4.17 -9.72
N TYR A 25 -1.19 -3.92 -8.65
CA TYR A 25 0.24 -3.59 -8.75
C TYR A 25 1.07 -4.83 -9.03
N LYS A 26 0.63 -5.99 -8.54
CA LYS A 26 1.25 -7.25 -8.91
C LYS A 26 1.09 -7.50 -10.41
N GLN A 27 -0.09 -7.25 -10.96
CA GLN A 27 -0.33 -7.42 -12.39
C GLN A 27 0.56 -6.49 -13.22
N ILE A 28 0.74 -5.25 -12.76
CA ILE A 28 1.65 -4.35 -13.45
C ILE A 28 3.06 -4.93 -13.46
N ALA A 29 3.54 -5.39 -12.31
CA ALA A 29 4.88 -5.97 -12.21
C ALA A 29 5.04 -7.21 -13.09
N GLU A 30 4.00 -8.01 -13.22
CA GLU A 30 4.01 -9.20 -14.06
C GLU A 30 4.27 -8.90 -15.54
N ASN A 31 3.95 -7.70 -15.99
CA ASN A 31 4.26 -7.30 -17.35
C ASN A 31 5.76 -7.15 -17.60
N PHE A 32 6.57 -7.11 -16.55
CA PHE A 32 8.01 -6.93 -16.64
C PHE A 32 8.76 -8.18 -16.24
N THR A 33 8.14 -9.34 -16.35
CA THR A 33 8.75 -10.62 -15.92
C THR A 33 10.13 -10.85 -16.54
N LEU A 34 10.30 -10.44 -17.80
CA LEU A 34 11.57 -10.63 -18.49
C LEU A 34 12.62 -9.60 -18.11
N GLU A 35 12.19 -8.46 -17.56
CA GLU A 35 13.09 -7.34 -17.25
C GLU A 35 13.55 -7.31 -15.80
N VAL A 36 12.91 -8.07 -14.91
CA VAL A 36 13.22 -8.02 -13.48
C VAL A 36 13.45 -9.44 -12.95
N GLU A 37 14.20 -9.53 -11.85
CA GLU A 37 14.47 -10.83 -11.24
C GLU A 37 13.35 -11.31 -10.34
N SER A 38 12.62 -10.37 -9.73
CA SER A 38 11.56 -10.73 -8.79
C SER A 38 10.34 -9.86 -9.03
N VAL A 39 9.26 -10.49 -9.48
CA VAL A 39 7.99 -9.81 -9.67
C VAL A 39 7.43 -9.31 -8.34
N PRO A 40 7.42 -10.12 -7.25
CA PRO A 40 6.92 -9.61 -5.97
C PRO A 40 7.70 -8.41 -5.44
N ASP A 41 9.02 -8.42 -5.58
CA ASP A 41 9.83 -7.30 -5.12
C ASP A 41 9.59 -6.06 -5.97
N THR A 42 9.37 -6.25 -7.27
CA THR A 42 9.02 -5.14 -8.17
C THR A 42 7.68 -4.53 -7.76
N ALA A 43 6.69 -5.36 -7.47
CA ALA A 43 5.39 -4.88 -7.02
C ALA A 43 5.51 -4.12 -5.69
N PHE A 44 6.33 -4.64 -4.77
CA PHE A 44 6.61 -3.95 -3.52
C PHE A 44 7.19 -2.56 -3.78
N GLY A 45 8.16 -2.47 -4.70
CA GLY A 45 8.77 -1.20 -5.06
C GLY A 45 7.78 -0.22 -5.67
N ILE A 46 6.87 -0.71 -6.52
CA ILE A 46 5.84 0.14 -7.11
C ILE A 46 4.93 0.70 -6.01
N ILE A 47 4.47 -0.15 -5.12
CA ILE A 47 3.57 0.27 -4.04
C ILE A 47 4.27 1.29 -3.12
N THR A 48 5.49 0.97 -2.68
CA THR A 48 6.21 1.89 -1.78
C THR A 48 6.55 3.20 -2.47
N GLY A 49 6.83 3.15 -3.78
CA GLY A 49 7.05 4.36 -4.56
C GLY A 49 5.81 5.23 -4.64
N CYS A 50 4.64 4.62 -4.78
CA CYS A 50 3.38 5.36 -4.79
C CYS A 50 3.10 6.00 -3.43
N VAL A 51 3.37 5.28 -2.34
CA VAL A 51 3.21 5.83 -1.00
C VAL A 51 4.18 6.99 -0.79
N TYR A 52 5.43 6.83 -1.23
CA TYR A 52 6.42 7.88 -1.14
C TYR A 52 5.97 9.13 -1.90
N SER A 53 5.45 8.94 -3.10
CA SER A 53 4.94 10.05 -3.92
C SER A 53 3.82 10.79 -3.20
N GLY A 54 2.89 10.06 -2.58
CA GLY A 54 1.81 10.65 -1.80
C GLY A 54 2.32 11.42 -0.59
N PHE A 55 3.34 10.88 0.07
CA PHE A 55 3.99 11.55 1.20
C PHE A 55 4.59 12.89 0.77
N LEU A 56 5.32 12.90 -0.35
CA LEU A 56 5.89 14.13 -0.87
C LEU A 56 4.81 15.13 -1.27
N GLN A 57 3.73 14.65 -1.87
CA GLN A 57 2.63 15.50 -2.28
C GLN A 57 1.95 16.16 -1.09
N ALA A 58 1.79 15.43 0.01
CA ALA A 58 1.21 15.99 1.22
C ALA A 58 2.04 17.15 1.75
N TYR A 59 3.36 16.99 1.76
CA TYR A 59 4.25 18.07 2.18
C TYR A 59 4.18 19.25 1.23
N GLN A 60 4.17 18.98 -0.08
CA GLN A 60 4.10 20.03 -1.08
C GLN A 60 2.80 20.82 -0.95
N ASN A 61 1.69 20.15 -0.68
CA ASN A 61 0.40 20.82 -0.47
C ASN A 61 0.42 21.75 0.75
N GLN A 62 1.29 21.46 1.71
CA GLN A 62 1.48 22.29 2.90
C GLN A 62 2.61 23.30 2.71
N GLN A 63 3.13 23.41 1.49
CA GLN A 63 4.25 24.27 1.15
C GLN A 63 5.49 23.98 2.00
N GLN A 64 5.73 22.69 2.23
CA GLN A 64 6.85 22.21 3.03
C GLN A 64 7.66 21.19 2.24
N THR A 65 8.89 20.97 2.68
CA THR A 65 9.77 19.94 2.14
C THR A 65 10.14 19.01 3.29
N PRO A 66 10.08 17.70 3.12
CA PRO A 66 10.47 16.79 4.19
C PRO A 66 11.93 16.98 4.55
N SER A 67 12.23 17.02 5.85
CA SER A 67 13.59 17.04 6.34
C SER A 67 14.20 15.64 6.23
N LEU A 68 15.51 15.55 6.45
CA LEU A 68 16.17 14.25 6.50
C LEU A 68 15.57 13.37 7.60
N GLU A 69 15.23 13.98 8.73
CA GLU A 69 14.59 13.25 9.83
C GLU A 69 13.21 12.75 9.42
N ASP A 70 12.43 13.57 8.72
CA ASP A 70 11.13 13.16 8.20
C ASP A 70 11.28 11.95 7.28
N MET A 71 12.29 11.97 6.41
CA MET A 71 12.54 10.87 5.48
C MET A 71 12.91 9.59 6.21
N ARG A 72 13.72 9.72 7.26
CA ARG A 72 14.08 8.55 8.08
C ARG A 72 12.86 7.97 8.76
N GLU A 73 12.00 8.81 9.29
CA GLU A 73 10.79 8.35 9.94
C GLU A 73 9.84 7.70 8.94
N PHE A 74 9.72 8.27 7.75
CA PHE A 74 8.92 7.66 6.68
C PHE A 74 9.43 6.26 6.38
N ASN A 75 10.75 6.10 6.22
CA ASN A 75 11.33 4.79 5.94
C ASN A 75 11.04 3.79 7.06
N GLN A 76 11.03 4.25 8.31
CA GLN A 76 10.69 3.38 9.44
C GLN A 76 9.23 2.90 9.36
N ILE A 77 8.33 3.80 8.97
CA ILE A 77 6.93 3.45 8.79
C ILE A 77 6.80 2.36 7.72
N ILE A 78 7.47 2.56 6.58
CA ILE A 78 7.43 1.57 5.49
C ILE A 78 7.99 0.24 5.97
N LYS A 79 9.12 0.25 6.69
CA LYS A 79 9.73 -0.99 7.17
C LYS A 79 8.81 -1.75 8.11
N ARG A 80 8.08 -1.05 8.98
CA ARG A 80 7.14 -1.71 9.88
C ARG A 80 5.97 -2.33 9.14
N ARG A 81 5.54 -1.72 8.04
CA ARG A 81 4.41 -2.21 7.26
C ARG A 81 4.83 -3.16 6.14
N ALA A 82 6.14 -3.28 5.88
CA ALA A 82 6.64 -4.09 4.77
C ALA A 82 6.17 -5.54 4.80
N PRO A 83 6.18 -6.24 5.94
CA PRO A 83 5.70 -7.63 5.94
C PRO A 83 4.26 -7.76 5.46
N LEU A 84 3.39 -6.82 5.83
CA LEU A 84 2.00 -6.85 5.42
C LEU A 84 1.86 -6.51 3.94
N ILE A 85 2.62 -5.54 3.45
CA ILE A 85 2.62 -5.20 2.03
C ILE A 85 3.05 -6.41 1.21
N LYS A 86 4.15 -7.05 1.62
CA LYS A 86 4.67 -8.22 0.90
C LYS A 86 3.68 -9.38 0.94
N LYS A 87 3.04 -9.60 2.08
CA LYS A 87 2.04 -10.65 2.19
C LYS A 87 0.86 -10.39 1.25
N SER A 88 0.43 -9.15 1.12
CA SER A 88 -0.68 -8.82 0.24
C SER A 88 -0.33 -9.07 -1.23
N ILE A 89 0.93 -8.85 -1.60
CA ILE A 89 1.40 -9.12 -2.96
C ILE A 89 1.46 -10.61 -3.23
N LEU A 90 1.99 -11.38 -2.28
CA LEU A 90 2.15 -12.82 -2.44
C LEU A 90 0.82 -13.56 -2.40
N ASP A 91 -0.15 -13.03 -1.69
CA ASP A 91 -1.45 -13.67 -1.53
C ASP A 91 -2.57 -12.62 -1.59
N PRO A 92 -2.69 -11.90 -2.70
CA PRO A 92 -3.70 -10.84 -2.81
C PRO A 92 -5.13 -11.37 -2.78
N HIS A 93 -5.34 -12.55 -3.31
CA HIS A 93 -6.67 -13.17 -3.35
C HIS A 93 -7.19 -13.44 -1.94
N ARG A 94 -6.34 -13.92 -1.05
CA ARG A 94 -6.72 -14.21 0.32
C ARG A 94 -7.15 -12.96 1.07
N LEU A 95 -6.41 -11.86 0.89
CA LEU A 95 -6.75 -10.60 1.52
C LEU A 95 -8.04 -10.02 0.97
N GLU A 96 -8.26 -10.17 -0.34
CA GLU A 96 -9.48 -9.73 -0.97
C GLU A 96 -10.68 -10.50 -0.45
N ILE A 97 -10.56 -11.81 -0.31
CA ILE A 97 -11.62 -12.64 0.25
C ILE A 97 -11.94 -12.21 1.68
N SER A 98 -10.94 -12.00 2.51
CA SER A 98 -11.13 -11.54 3.88
C SER A 98 -11.87 -10.22 3.93
N LYS A 99 -11.52 -9.30 3.04
CA LYS A 99 -12.19 -8.02 2.95
C LYS A 99 -13.65 -8.19 2.56
N LYS A 100 -13.93 -9.04 1.58
CA LYS A 100 -15.30 -9.29 1.16
C LYS A 100 -16.14 -9.93 2.26
N GLU A 101 -15.57 -10.86 3.00
CA GLU A 101 -16.26 -11.47 4.13
C GLU A 101 -16.60 -10.46 5.19
N SER A 102 -15.69 -9.54 5.46
CA SER A 102 -15.91 -8.48 6.42
C SER A 102 -17.05 -7.56 5.98
N GLU A 103 -17.10 -7.24 4.71
CA GLU A 103 -18.18 -6.44 4.13
C GLU A 103 -19.49 -7.19 4.12
N ASN A 104 -19.46 -8.49 3.91
CA ASN A 104 -20.64 -9.33 3.81
C ASN A 104 -21.41 -9.48 5.10
N LYS A 105 -20.82 -9.15 6.23
CA LYS A 105 -21.56 -9.19 7.48
C LYS A 105 -22.78 -8.28 7.45
N SER A 106 -22.74 -7.28 6.58
CA SER A 106 -23.88 -6.37 6.43
C SER A 106 -24.58 -6.51 5.08
N GLU A 107 -23.92 -7.08 4.08
CA GLU A 107 -24.48 -7.15 2.72
C GLU A 107 -24.36 -8.52 2.08
N ARG A 108 -24.29 -9.55 2.87
CA ARG A 108 -23.98 -10.88 2.38
C ARG A 108 -24.83 -11.36 1.21
N THR A 109 -26.08 -11.00 1.18
CA THR A 109 -27.00 -11.57 0.21
C THR A 109 -26.62 -11.26 -1.23
N SER A 110 -26.36 -10.00 -1.51
CA SER A 110 -26.02 -9.60 -2.88
C SER A 110 -24.70 -10.16 -3.34
N LEU A 111 -23.73 -10.24 -2.44
CA LEU A 111 -22.41 -10.75 -2.79
C LEU A 111 -22.41 -12.25 -3.01
N LYS A 112 -23.23 -12.96 -2.26
CA LYS A 112 -23.32 -14.40 -2.38
C LYS A 112 -23.81 -14.83 -3.74
N ASN A 113 -24.73 -14.08 -4.31
CA ASN A 113 -25.32 -14.40 -5.58
C ASN A 113 -24.36 -14.21 -6.75
N ASN A 114 -23.32 -13.44 -6.54
CA ASN A 114 -22.32 -13.17 -7.57
C ASN A 114 -21.09 -14.05 -7.44
N GLY A 115 -21.04 -14.79 -6.43
CA GLY A 115 -19.87 -15.60 -6.07
C GLY A 115 -19.68 -16.80 -6.83
#